data_17752756a4853abe4896c4b6dfdb7be8
#
_entry.id   17752756a4853abe4896c4b6dfdb7be8
#
_cell.length_a   1.000
_cell.length_b   1.000
_cell.length_c   1.000
_cell.angle_alpha   90.00
_cell.angle_beta   90.00
_cell.angle_gamma   90.00
#
_symmetry.space_group_name_H-M   'P 1'
#
loop_
_entity.id
_entity.type
_entity.pdbx_description
1 polymer ?
#
loop_
_entity_poly.entity_id
_entity_poly.type
_entity_poly.pdbx_seq_one_letter_code
_entity_poly.pdbx_strand_id
1 'polypeptide(L)'
;MAKTILIIGMGRFGRHIAMKLNEMNHQVMAVDVSEERANDALEYVTSAQIGDATSKPFLSSLGVSDFDACIVAIGDDFQSSLETASLLKELGARYVIARASTGIQEKFLLRNGADEVVYPEKQLASWTAIRCTSDHILDYIDLDGDWAIFELQVPENWWGKSVLELDIRRRHGINILGVRVNGEMNMSVAPDTALPPGSSVLVLGQEKAIHHCFRV
;
A
#
# COMPACT_ATOMS: atom_id res chain seq x y z
N MET A 1 16.33 7.25 9.07
CA MET A 1 17.19 6.19 9.63
C MET A 1 16.89 4.90 8.90
N ALA A 2 17.92 4.08 8.60
CA ALA A 2 17.70 2.75 8.06
C ALA A 2 17.04 1.87 9.14
N LYS A 3 16.04 1.08 8.75
CA LYS A 3 15.37 0.10 9.63
C LYS A 3 15.87 -1.31 9.32
N THR A 4 15.77 -2.19 10.30
CA THR A 4 16.02 -3.63 10.16
C THR A 4 14.70 -4.38 10.10
N ILE A 5 14.49 -5.16 9.05
CA ILE A 5 13.20 -5.79 8.77
C ILE A 5 13.41 -7.27 8.49
N LEU A 6 12.65 -8.12 9.18
CA LEU A 6 12.59 -9.55 8.94
C LEU A 6 11.40 -9.86 8.02
N ILE A 7 11.65 -10.56 6.91
CA ILE A 7 10.59 -11.01 5.98
C ILE A 7 10.58 -12.53 5.97
N ILE A 8 9.42 -13.11 6.29
CA ILE A 8 9.18 -14.55 6.31
C ILE A 8 8.26 -14.93 5.17
N GLY A 9 8.77 -15.73 4.24
CA GLY A 9 8.12 -16.12 3.00
C GLY A 9 8.56 -15.26 1.82
N MET A 10 9.43 -15.83 0.97
CA MET A 10 9.98 -15.17 -0.22
C MET A 10 9.22 -15.54 -1.50
N GLY A 11 7.90 -15.70 -1.36
CA GLY A 11 6.98 -15.76 -2.49
C GLY A 11 6.88 -14.42 -3.24
N ARG A 12 5.95 -14.31 -4.20
CA ARG A 12 5.79 -13.09 -5.01
C ARG A 12 5.67 -11.81 -4.16
N PHE A 13 4.83 -11.84 -3.13
CA PHE A 13 4.59 -10.68 -2.27
C PHE A 13 5.83 -10.31 -1.44
N GLY A 14 6.43 -11.27 -0.74
CA GLY A 14 7.63 -11.04 0.08
C GLY A 14 8.81 -10.52 -0.74
N ARG A 15 9.02 -11.07 -1.94
CA ARG A 15 10.04 -10.61 -2.89
C ARG A 15 9.87 -9.13 -3.26
N HIS A 16 8.66 -8.72 -3.64
CA HIS A 16 8.42 -7.30 -4.01
C HIS A 16 8.64 -6.35 -2.85
N ILE A 17 8.24 -6.72 -1.63
CA ILE A 17 8.50 -5.91 -0.44
C ILE A 17 10.01 -5.82 -0.19
N ALA A 18 10.73 -6.94 -0.23
CA ALA A 18 12.17 -6.97 0.01
C ALA A 18 12.94 -6.08 -0.98
N MET A 19 12.64 -6.19 -2.27
CA MET A 19 13.22 -5.34 -3.31
C MET A 19 12.97 -3.86 -3.03
N LYS A 20 11.72 -3.50 -2.67
CA LYS A 20 11.36 -2.11 -2.39
C LYS A 20 12.06 -1.56 -1.15
N LEU A 21 12.17 -2.35 -0.10
CA LEU A 21 12.90 -1.97 1.11
C LEU A 21 14.40 -1.78 0.84
N ASN A 22 14.99 -2.62 -0.01
CA ASN A 22 16.38 -2.48 -0.44
C ASN A 22 16.62 -1.18 -1.23
N GLU A 23 15.74 -0.86 -2.18
CA GLU A 23 15.77 0.43 -2.90
C GLU A 23 15.69 1.64 -1.96
N MET A 24 14.97 1.48 -0.84
CA MET A 24 14.85 2.51 0.20
C MET A 24 16.02 2.49 1.21
N ASN A 25 17.05 1.67 0.97
CA ASN A 25 18.23 1.51 1.82
C ASN A 25 17.92 1.01 3.24
N HIS A 26 16.95 0.11 3.40
CA HIS A 26 16.69 -0.62 4.63
C HIS A 26 17.45 -1.95 4.66
N GLN A 27 17.75 -2.44 5.87
CA GLN A 27 18.35 -3.76 6.05
C GLN A 27 17.26 -4.82 6.11
N VAL A 28 17.37 -5.85 5.30
CA VAL A 28 16.38 -6.91 5.20
C VAL A 28 17.02 -8.26 5.45
N MET A 29 16.47 -9.02 6.39
CA MET A 29 16.71 -10.46 6.52
C MET A 29 15.52 -11.21 5.93
N ALA A 30 15.79 -12.08 4.97
CA ALA A 30 14.78 -12.95 4.36
C ALA A 30 14.81 -14.34 4.98
N VAL A 31 13.64 -14.95 5.17
CA VAL A 31 13.48 -16.35 5.61
C VAL A 31 12.52 -17.06 4.68
N ASP A 32 12.89 -18.22 4.20
CA ASP A 32 12.00 -19.14 3.48
C ASP A 32 12.39 -20.61 3.78
N VAL A 33 11.42 -21.52 3.69
CA VAL A 33 11.69 -22.96 3.79
C VAL A 33 12.33 -23.51 2.52
N SER A 34 12.15 -22.81 1.40
CA SER A 34 12.75 -23.17 0.11
C SER A 34 14.14 -22.56 0.00
N GLU A 35 15.14 -23.46 -0.13
CA GLU A 35 16.53 -23.06 -0.38
C GLU A 35 16.66 -22.20 -1.64
N GLU A 36 15.97 -22.56 -2.72
CA GLU A 36 15.94 -21.79 -3.97
C GLU A 36 15.49 -20.36 -3.74
N ARG A 37 14.33 -20.16 -3.08
CA ARG A 37 13.79 -18.82 -2.83
C ARG A 37 14.64 -17.99 -1.86
N ALA A 38 15.24 -18.64 -0.87
CA ALA A 38 16.15 -17.95 0.06
C ALA A 38 17.43 -17.51 -0.65
N ASN A 39 18.00 -18.36 -1.51
CA ASN A 39 19.19 -18.04 -2.28
C ASN A 39 18.93 -16.94 -3.33
N ASP A 40 17.82 -17.00 -4.05
CA ASP A 40 17.41 -15.96 -5.00
C ASP A 40 17.26 -14.59 -4.31
N ALA A 41 16.83 -14.58 -3.05
CA ALA A 41 16.66 -13.35 -2.30
C ALA A 41 17.99 -12.62 -2.01
N LEU A 42 19.12 -13.32 -1.97
CA LEU A 42 20.43 -12.73 -1.69
C LEU A 42 20.83 -11.62 -2.67
N GLU A 43 20.24 -11.57 -3.84
CA GLU A 43 20.50 -10.50 -4.82
C GLU A 43 19.97 -9.12 -4.36
N TYR A 44 18.96 -9.11 -3.45
CA TYR A 44 18.26 -7.87 -3.04
C TYR A 44 17.94 -7.81 -1.54
N VAL A 45 18.56 -8.63 -0.69
CA VAL A 45 18.45 -8.55 0.77
C VAL A 45 19.82 -8.52 1.42
N THR A 46 19.88 -8.07 2.67
CA THR A 46 21.14 -8.00 3.44
C THR A 46 21.61 -9.39 3.85
N SER A 47 20.66 -10.28 4.17
CA SER A 47 20.94 -11.68 4.55
C SER A 47 19.72 -12.56 4.29
N ALA A 48 19.94 -13.85 4.09
CA ALA A 48 18.87 -14.84 3.95
C ALA A 48 19.15 -16.05 4.84
N GLN A 49 18.08 -16.66 5.34
CA GLN A 49 18.12 -17.89 6.13
C GLN A 49 17.12 -18.89 5.59
N ILE A 50 17.51 -20.16 5.56
CA ILE A 50 16.65 -21.29 5.18
C ILE A 50 16.13 -21.89 6.48
N GLY A 51 14.80 -21.96 6.63
CA GLY A 51 14.22 -22.58 7.81
C GLY A 51 12.70 -22.44 7.91
N ASP A 52 12.16 -23.23 8.83
CA ASP A 52 10.73 -23.27 9.11
C ASP A 52 10.37 -22.27 10.20
N ALA A 53 9.63 -21.23 9.85
CA ALA A 53 9.21 -20.17 10.76
C ALA A 53 8.10 -20.61 11.74
N THR A 54 7.53 -21.80 11.61
CA THR A 54 6.66 -22.40 12.62
C THR A 54 7.46 -23.04 13.76
N SER A 55 8.78 -23.14 13.60
CA SER A 55 9.68 -23.64 14.63
C SER A 55 10.10 -22.50 15.58
N LYS A 56 9.59 -22.55 16.82
CA LYS A 56 9.98 -21.57 17.85
C LYS A 56 11.50 -21.51 18.12
N PRO A 57 12.24 -22.64 18.19
CA PRO A 57 13.71 -22.59 18.32
C PRO A 57 14.39 -21.88 17.15
N PHE A 58 13.92 -22.09 15.92
CA PHE A 58 14.47 -21.42 14.75
C PHE A 58 14.23 -19.90 14.83
N LEU A 59 12.98 -19.44 15.05
CA LEU A 59 12.70 -18.02 15.19
C LEU A 59 13.47 -17.37 16.34
N SER A 60 13.62 -18.06 17.49
CA SER A 60 14.41 -17.56 18.62
C SER A 60 15.88 -17.32 18.24
N SER A 61 16.45 -18.16 17.36
CA SER A 61 17.84 -18.03 16.92
C SER A 61 18.07 -16.80 16.02
N LEU A 62 17.02 -16.23 15.45
CA LEU A 62 17.10 -15.05 14.57
C LEU A 62 17.17 -13.72 15.33
N GLY A 63 16.92 -13.70 16.65
CA GLY A 63 16.88 -12.47 17.41
C GLY A 63 15.70 -11.56 17.04
N VAL A 64 14.49 -12.12 17.00
CA VAL A 64 13.24 -11.47 16.51
C VAL A 64 13.00 -10.09 17.13
N SER A 65 13.36 -9.89 18.42
CA SER A 65 13.18 -8.62 19.13
C SER A 65 14.06 -7.47 18.63
N ASP A 66 15.11 -7.77 17.86
CA ASP A 66 16.06 -6.77 17.37
C ASP A 66 15.61 -6.11 16.06
N PHE A 67 14.60 -6.70 15.40
CA PHE A 67 14.01 -6.11 14.19
C PHE A 67 13.01 -5.02 14.51
N ASP A 68 12.99 -3.97 13.69
CA ASP A 68 12.00 -2.89 13.78
C ASP A 68 10.61 -3.35 13.34
N ALA A 69 10.57 -4.30 12.39
CA ALA A 69 9.32 -4.93 11.95
C ALA A 69 9.58 -6.35 11.43
N CYS A 70 8.60 -7.23 11.62
CA CYS A 70 8.55 -8.57 11.07
C CYS A 70 7.37 -8.69 10.11
N ILE A 71 7.60 -9.16 8.89
CA ILE A 71 6.58 -9.30 7.85
C ILE A 71 6.36 -10.78 7.55
N VAL A 72 5.16 -11.27 7.83
CA VAL A 72 4.75 -12.64 7.48
C VAL A 72 4.06 -12.60 6.11
N ALA A 73 4.84 -12.93 5.07
CA ALA A 73 4.42 -12.91 3.68
C ALA A 73 3.98 -14.29 3.15
N ILE A 74 3.72 -15.25 4.05
CA ILE A 74 3.21 -16.59 3.73
C ILE A 74 1.78 -16.45 3.22
N GLY A 75 1.51 -16.88 1.99
CA GLY A 75 0.21 -16.69 1.34
C GLY A 75 -0.64 -17.94 1.20
N ASP A 76 -0.01 -19.07 0.91
CA ASP A 76 -0.72 -20.29 0.51
C ASP A 76 -1.01 -21.22 1.70
N ASP A 77 -0.29 -21.06 2.82
CA ASP A 77 -0.48 -21.80 4.05
C ASP A 77 -0.88 -20.88 5.19
N PHE A 78 -2.19 -20.79 5.43
CA PHE A 78 -2.73 -19.95 6.48
C PHE A 78 -2.36 -20.43 7.90
N GLN A 79 -2.27 -21.73 8.12
CA GLN A 79 -1.89 -22.26 9.43
C GLN A 79 -0.46 -21.82 9.75
N SER A 80 0.49 -22.04 8.88
CA SER A 80 1.88 -21.60 9.06
C SER A 80 1.99 -20.08 9.23
N SER A 81 1.19 -19.29 8.49
CA SER A 81 1.14 -17.83 8.65
C SER A 81 0.67 -17.42 10.04
N LEU A 82 -0.39 -18.05 10.54
CA LEU A 82 -0.96 -17.76 11.87
C LEU A 82 -0.02 -18.15 13.00
N GLU A 83 0.55 -19.37 12.93
CA GLU A 83 1.53 -19.86 13.90
C GLU A 83 2.76 -18.96 13.96
N THR A 84 3.30 -18.60 12.80
CA THR A 84 4.45 -17.69 12.68
C THR A 84 4.15 -16.32 13.30
N ALA A 85 3.00 -15.70 12.99
CA ALA A 85 2.62 -14.41 13.55
C ALA A 85 2.50 -14.45 15.08
N SER A 86 1.90 -15.53 15.61
CA SER A 86 1.77 -15.75 17.06
C SER A 86 3.15 -15.91 17.72
N LEU A 87 4.01 -16.75 17.17
CA LEU A 87 5.35 -16.99 17.70
C LEU A 87 6.23 -15.72 17.66
N LEU A 88 6.14 -14.91 16.62
CA LEU A 88 6.86 -13.63 16.54
C LEU A 88 6.48 -12.71 17.72
N LYS A 89 5.20 -12.63 18.06
CA LYS A 89 4.74 -11.83 19.21
C LYS A 89 5.19 -12.42 20.54
N GLU A 90 5.11 -13.72 20.71
CA GLU A 90 5.64 -14.40 21.91
C GLU A 90 7.14 -14.17 22.10
N LEU A 91 7.90 -14.07 21.00
CA LEU A 91 9.35 -13.82 21.01
C LEU A 91 9.71 -12.33 21.10
N GLY A 92 8.73 -11.44 21.25
CA GLY A 92 8.95 -10.04 21.50
C GLY A 92 9.14 -9.18 20.24
N ALA A 93 8.63 -9.62 19.08
CA ALA A 93 8.62 -8.77 17.88
C ALA A 93 7.92 -7.43 18.15
N ARG A 94 8.57 -6.33 17.77
CA ARG A 94 8.08 -4.96 18.02
C ARG A 94 6.82 -4.67 17.21
N TYR A 95 6.83 -5.08 15.94
CA TYR A 95 5.73 -4.85 15.02
C TYR A 95 5.62 -6.01 14.04
N VAL A 96 4.45 -6.61 13.94
CA VAL A 96 4.18 -7.75 13.06
C VAL A 96 3.15 -7.38 12.03
N ILE A 97 3.54 -7.45 10.76
CA ILE A 97 2.64 -7.28 9.61
C ILE A 97 2.41 -8.66 9.00
N ALA A 98 1.17 -9.04 8.77
CA ALA A 98 0.87 -10.32 8.13
C ALA A 98 0.03 -10.14 6.85
N ARG A 99 0.26 -11.01 5.86
CA ARG A 99 -0.56 -11.07 4.65
C ARG A 99 -1.79 -11.94 4.89
N ALA A 100 -2.96 -11.46 4.49
CA ALA A 100 -4.18 -12.24 4.38
C ALA A 100 -4.61 -12.39 2.92
N SER A 101 -5.32 -13.47 2.61
CA SER A 101 -5.97 -13.73 1.33
C SER A 101 -7.49 -13.74 1.45
N THR A 102 -8.04 -13.69 2.68
CA THR A 102 -9.49 -13.64 2.96
C THR A 102 -9.77 -12.78 4.18
N GLY A 103 -10.99 -12.21 4.29
CA GLY A 103 -11.39 -11.43 5.45
C GLY A 103 -11.48 -12.22 6.77
N ILE A 104 -11.60 -13.55 6.71
CA ILE A 104 -11.53 -14.41 7.89
C ILE A 104 -10.09 -14.52 8.38
N GLN A 105 -9.14 -14.72 7.48
CA GLN A 105 -7.71 -14.75 7.81
C GLN A 105 -7.26 -13.43 8.45
N GLU A 106 -7.67 -12.30 7.88
CA GLU A 106 -7.40 -10.96 8.43
C GLU A 106 -7.81 -10.87 9.91
N LYS A 107 -9.05 -11.28 10.22
CA LYS A 107 -9.56 -11.27 11.62
C LYS A 107 -8.76 -12.19 12.55
N PHE A 108 -8.38 -13.37 12.09
CA PHE A 108 -7.62 -14.30 12.91
C PHE A 108 -6.18 -13.82 13.13
N LEU A 109 -5.52 -13.29 12.12
CA LEU A 109 -4.15 -12.77 12.23
C LEU A 109 -4.10 -11.60 13.23
N LEU A 110 -5.02 -10.63 13.13
CA LEU A 110 -5.11 -9.52 14.10
C LEU A 110 -5.35 -9.98 15.53
N ARG A 111 -6.10 -11.06 15.74
CA ARG A 111 -6.37 -11.59 17.08
C ARG A 111 -5.22 -12.42 17.64
N ASN A 112 -4.33 -12.92 16.80
CA ASN A 112 -3.31 -13.89 17.18
C ASN A 112 -1.87 -13.39 16.95
N GLY A 113 -1.65 -12.09 16.93
CA GLY A 113 -0.30 -11.55 17.00
C GLY A 113 0.12 -10.57 15.92
N ALA A 114 -0.64 -10.43 14.83
CA ALA A 114 -0.37 -9.37 13.87
C ALA A 114 -0.83 -8.01 14.43
N ASP A 115 0.01 -6.98 14.32
CA ASP A 115 -0.35 -5.60 14.63
C ASP A 115 -1.07 -4.97 13.44
N GLU A 116 -0.72 -5.41 12.23
CA GLU A 116 -1.31 -4.97 10.98
C GLU A 116 -1.48 -6.15 10.03
N VAL A 117 -2.55 -6.11 9.23
CA VAL A 117 -2.77 -7.10 8.17
C VAL A 117 -2.98 -6.40 6.84
N VAL A 118 -2.23 -6.82 5.85
CA VAL A 118 -2.39 -6.40 4.45
C VAL A 118 -3.14 -7.47 3.66
N TYR A 119 -4.11 -7.02 2.89
CA TYR A 119 -4.89 -7.87 1.99
C TYR A 119 -4.79 -7.32 0.56
N PRO A 120 -3.68 -7.64 -0.17
CA PRO A 120 -3.35 -7.00 -1.44
C PRO A 120 -4.43 -7.17 -2.51
N GLU A 121 -5.01 -8.36 -2.60
CA GLU A 121 -6.03 -8.66 -3.62
C GLU A 121 -7.28 -7.80 -3.43
N LYS A 122 -7.72 -7.58 -2.19
CA LYS A 122 -8.87 -6.72 -1.87
C LYS A 122 -8.60 -5.26 -2.22
N GLN A 123 -7.41 -4.77 -1.82
CA GLN A 123 -7.01 -3.38 -2.08
C GLN A 123 -6.92 -3.09 -3.59
N LEU A 124 -6.24 -3.97 -4.34
CA LEU A 124 -6.10 -3.83 -5.78
C LEU A 124 -7.42 -4.02 -6.53
N ALA A 125 -8.29 -4.94 -6.09
CA ALA A 125 -9.59 -5.15 -6.71
C ALA A 125 -10.49 -3.92 -6.56
N SER A 126 -10.54 -3.30 -5.38
CA SER A 126 -11.29 -2.06 -5.16
C SER A 126 -10.78 -0.93 -6.05
N TRP A 127 -9.47 -0.73 -6.07
CA TRP A 127 -8.83 0.28 -6.92
C TRP A 127 -9.11 0.04 -8.41
N THR A 128 -8.99 -1.22 -8.88
CA THR A 128 -9.28 -1.57 -10.27
C THR A 128 -10.75 -1.35 -10.61
N ALA A 129 -11.66 -1.76 -9.72
CA ALA A 129 -13.09 -1.58 -9.93
C ALA A 129 -13.46 -0.09 -10.11
N ILE A 130 -12.96 0.78 -9.21
CA ILE A 130 -13.22 2.22 -9.30
C ILE A 130 -12.71 2.80 -10.62
N ARG A 131 -11.48 2.45 -11.03
CA ARG A 131 -10.93 2.89 -12.33
C ARG A 131 -11.72 2.41 -13.54
N CYS A 132 -12.38 1.26 -13.44
CA CYS A 132 -13.22 0.73 -14.51
C CYS A 132 -14.63 1.36 -14.57
N THR A 133 -15.04 2.16 -13.59
CA THR A 133 -16.37 2.78 -13.58
C THR A 133 -16.47 3.99 -14.52
N SER A 134 -15.35 4.65 -14.83
CA SER A 134 -15.34 5.81 -15.71
C SER A 134 -13.97 5.99 -16.38
N ASP A 135 -13.98 6.28 -17.68
CA ASP A 135 -12.75 6.62 -18.44
C ASP A 135 -12.11 7.93 -17.98
N HIS A 136 -12.83 8.72 -17.18
CA HIS A 136 -12.32 9.99 -16.64
C HIS A 136 -11.55 9.82 -15.33
N ILE A 137 -11.62 8.66 -14.67
CA ILE A 137 -10.85 8.37 -13.45
C ILE A 137 -9.48 7.81 -13.86
N LEU A 138 -8.44 8.59 -13.61
CA LEU A 138 -7.06 8.20 -13.95
C LEU A 138 -6.37 7.50 -12.79
N ASP A 139 -6.63 7.96 -11.54
CA ASP A 139 -6.07 7.35 -10.33
C ASP A 139 -6.99 7.58 -9.13
N TYR A 140 -6.83 6.75 -8.09
CA TYR A 140 -7.65 6.77 -6.88
C TYR A 140 -6.84 6.31 -5.67
N ILE A 141 -6.97 7.05 -4.58
CA ILE A 141 -6.39 6.70 -3.27
C ILE A 141 -7.52 6.80 -2.25
N ASP A 142 -7.86 5.65 -1.65
CA ASP A 142 -8.80 5.58 -0.53
C ASP A 142 -8.15 6.18 0.72
N LEU A 143 -8.91 7.00 1.43
CA LEU A 143 -8.53 7.54 2.72
C LEU A 143 -9.50 7.00 3.79
N ASP A 144 -9.33 7.39 5.02
CA ASP A 144 -10.22 6.95 6.09
C ASP A 144 -11.64 7.52 5.95
N GLY A 145 -12.65 6.68 6.15
CA GLY A 145 -14.07 7.04 6.05
C GLY A 145 -14.55 7.18 4.61
N ASP A 146 -15.29 8.26 4.31
CA ASP A 146 -15.83 8.55 2.97
C ASP A 146 -14.93 9.49 2.14
N TRP A 147 -13.68 9.69 2.56
CA TRP A 147 -12.75 10.61 1.91
C TRP A 147 -11.81 9.88 0.97
N ALA A 148 -11.55 10.50 -0.19
CA ALA A 148 -10.63 9.96 -1.17
C ALA A 148 -9.90 11.06 -1.94
N ILE A 149 -8.78 10.66 -2.54
CA ILE A 149 -8.07 11.46 -3.53
C ILE A 149 -8.30 10.79 -4.89
N PHE A 150 -8.73 11.58 -5.86
CA PHE A 150 -8.89 11.16 -7.24
C PHE A 150 -8.00 11.97 -8.16
N GLU A 151 -7.41 11.35 -9.15
CA GLU A 151 -6.94 12.03 -10.35
C GLU A 151 -8.00 11.88 -11.45
N LEU A 152 -8.55 12.99 -11.90
CA LEU A 152 -9.68 13.04 -12.85
C LEU A 152 -9.33 13.89 -14.05
N GLN A 153 -9.79 13.49 -15.23
CA GLN A 153 -9.76 14.36 -16.40
C GLN A 153 -10.60 15.62 -16.16
N VAL A 154 -10.05 16.75 -16.56
CA VAL A 154 -10.79 18.03 -16.48
C VAL A 154 -11.96 18.00 -17.47
N PRO A 155 -13.21 18.18 -16.99
CA PRO A 155 -14.38 18.22 -17.87
C PRO A 155 -14.29 19.35 -18.90
N GLU A 156 -14.78 19.12 -20.11
CA GLU A 156 -14.70 20.08 -21.22
C GLU A 156 -15.27 21.46 -20.85
N ASN A 157 -16.36 21.50 -20.08
CA ASN A 157 -16.98 22.73 -19.64
C ASN A 157 -16.17 23.54 -18.61
N TRP A 158 -15.04 23.00 -18.16
CA TRP A 158 -14.07 23.67 -17.26
C TRP A 158 -12.82 24.18 -18.01
N TRP A 159 -12.64 23.77 -19.26
CA TRP A 159 -11.46 24.17 -20.01
C TRP A 159 -11.29 25.68 -20.09
N GLY A 160 -10.09 26.14 -19.83
CA GLY A 160 -9.71 27.55 -19.84
C GLY A 160 -10.18 28.36 -18.63
N LYS A 161 -11.02 27.79 -17.75
CA LYS A 161 -11.42 28.44 -16.50
C LYS A 161 -10.35 28.28 -15.42
N SER A 162 -10.27 29.27 -14.55
CA SER A 162 -9.42 29.23 -13.37
C SER A 162 -10.10 28.46 -12.23
N VAL A 163 -9.29 28.03 -11.26
CA VAL A 163 -9.78 27.39 -10.03
C VAL A 163 -10.74 28.30 -9.27
N LEU A 164 -10.46 29.62 -9.25
CA LEU A 164 -11.31 30.63 -8.61
C LEU A 164 -12.69 30.73 -9.28
N GLU A 165 -12.72 30.76 -10.62
CA GLU A 165 -14.00 30.86 -11.38
C GLU A 165 -14.88 29.64 -11.17
N LEU A 166 -14.27 28.48 -11.02
CA LEU A 166 -14.99 27.22 -10.75
C LEU A 166 -15.52 27.13 -9.33
N ASP A 167 -14.85 27.72 -8.36
CA ASP A 167 -15.22 27.79 -6.92
C ASP A 167 -15.62 26.42 -6.35
N ILE A 168 -14.89 25.36 -6.76
CA ILE A 168 -15.23 23.95 -6.47
C ILE A 168 -15.20 23.68 -4.99
N ARG A 169 -14.22 24.25 -4.28
CA ARG A 169 -14.09 24.06 -2.84
C ARG A 169 -15.32 24.55 -2.08
N ARG A 170 -15.84 25.70 -2.42
CA ARG A 170 -17.00 26.29 -1.74
C ARG A 170 -18.29 25.60 -2.14
N ARG A 171 -18.42 25.23 -3.43
CA ARG A 171 -19.66 24.64 -3.96
C ARG A 171 -19.82 23.16 -3.61
N HIS A 172 -18.73 22.41 -3.60
CA HIS A 172 -18.75 20.94 -3.50
C HIS A 172 -17.93 20.38 -2.35
N GLY A 173 -17.18 21.21 -1.60
CA GLY A 173 -16.29 20.73 -0.54
C GLY A 173 -15.05 19.99 -1.04
N ILE A 174 -14.69 20.15 -2.32
CA ILE A 174 -13.59 19.44 -2.97
C ILE A 174 -12.39 20.38 -3.09
N ASN A 175 -11.21 19.91 -2.68
CA ASN A 175 -9.97 20.66 -2.81
C ASN A 175 -9.20 20.16 -4.04
N ILE A 176 -8.74 21.07 -4.90
CA ILE A 176 -7.78 20.75 -5.95
C ILE A 176 -6.39 20.80 -5.31
N LEU A 177 -5.70 19.67 -5.34
CA LEU A 177 -4.34 19.51 -4.80
C LEU A 177 -3.27 19.76 -5.87
N GLY A 178 -3.58 19.41 -7.12
CA GLY A 178 -2.64 19.53 -8.23
C GLY A 178 -3.35 19.56 -9.58
N VAL A 179 -2.63 20.03 -10.59
CA VAL A 179 -3.07 20.03 -11.99
C VAL A 179 -1.97 19.37 -12.82
N ARG A 180 -2.30 18.34 -13.58
CA ARG A 180 -1.36 17.69 -14.51
C ARG A 180 -1.58 18.21 -15.92
N VAL A 181 -0.51 18.72 -16.53
CA VAL A 181 -0.49 19.20 -17.90
C VAL A 181 0.65 18.52 -18.65
N ASN A 182 0.39 17.92 -19.79
CA ASN A 182 1.41 17.22 -20.61
C ASN A 182 2.23 16.18 -19.82
N GLY A 183 1.63 15.49 -18.84
CA GLY A 183 2.29 14.49 -18.03
C GLY A 183 2.99 15.03 -16.77
N GLU A 184 3.17 16.35 -16.64
CA GLU A 184 3.80 16.97 -15.47
C GLU A 184 2.77 17.44 -14.45
N MET A 185 2.93 17.01 -13.18
CA MET A 185 2.06 17.38 -12.08
C MET A 185 2.55 18.67 -11.41
N ASN A 186 1.74 19.73 -11.45
CA ASN A 186 1.97 20.96 -10.70
C ASN A 186 1.11 20.94 -9.41
N MET A 187 1.77 20.90 -8.25
CA MET A 187 1.12 20.93 -6.94
C MET A 187 0.97 22.37 -6.40
N SER A 188 1.54 23.37 -7.08
CA SER A 188 1.41 24.80 -6.69
C SER A 188 0.17 25.39 -7.35
N VAL A 189 -1.02 25.03 -6.85
CA VAL A 189 -2.29 25.48 -7.39
C VAL A 189 -2.67 26.83 -6.74
N ALA A 190 -2.74 27.87 -7.56
CA ALA A 190 -3.20 29.20 -7.16
C ALA A 190 -4.65 29.44 -7.62
N PRO A 191 -5.36 30.44 -7.08
CA PRO A 191 -6.73 30.75 -7.49
C PRO A 191 -6.87 31.06 -8.98
N ASP A 192 -5.86 31.63 -9.60
CA ASP A 192 -5.79 31.99 -11.01
C ASP A 192 -5.25 30.87 -11.91
N THR A 193 -4.91 29.71 -11.34
CA THR A 193 -4.47 28.54 -12.12
C THR A 193 -5.58 28.12 -13.08
N ALA A 194 -5.31 28.24 -14.37
CA ALA A 194 -6.23 27.81 -15.42
C ALA A 194 -6.13 26.30 -15.65
N LEU A 195 -7.24 25.69 -16.07
CA LEU A 195 -7.34 24.27 -16.40
C LEU A 195 -7.35 24.08 -17.93
N PRO A 196 -6.21 23.74 -18.57
CA PRO A 196 -6.14 23.59 -20.02
C PRO A 196 -6.93 22.38 -20.53
N PRO A 197 -7.33 22.37 -21.81
CA PRO A 197 -7.87 21.18 -22.47
C PRO A 197 -6.92 19.98 -22.34
N GLY A 198 -7.46 18.78 -22.03
CA GLY A 198 -6.68 17.55 -21.91
C GLY A 198 -5.85 17.45 -20.64
N SER A 199 -5.99 18.39 -19.70
CA SER A 199 -5.37 18.29 -18.37
C SER A 199 -6.15 17.37 -17.43
N SER A 200 -5.51 16.91 -16.35
CA SER A 200 -6.16 16.25 -15.22
C SER A 200 -5.95 17.05 -13.93
N VAL A 201 -6.82 16.83 -12.98
CA VAL A 201 -6.75 17.43 -11.64
C VAL A 201 -6.68 16.35 -10.57
N LEU A 202 -5.78 16.54 -9.61
CA LEU A 202 -5.73 15.76 -8.39
C LEU A 202 -6.62 16.44 -7.36
N VAL A 203 -7.66 15.77 -6.89
CA VAL A 203 -8.66 16.36 -6.00
C VAL A 203 -8.83 15.53 -4.73
N LEU A 204 -9.06 16.22 -3.60
CA LEU A 204 -9.40 15.63 -2.31
C LEU A 204 -10.82 16.03 -1.93
N GLY A 205 -11.64 15.07 -1.56
CA GLY A 205 -12.99 15.31 -1.09
C GLY A 205 -13.72 14.04 -0.66
N GLN A 206 -14.98 14.19 -0.27
CA GLN A 206 -15.84 13.03 -0.07
C GLN A 206 -16.15 12.37 -1.42
N GLU A 207 -16.07 11.05 -1.47
CA GLU A 207 -16.24 10.26 -2.70
C GLU A 207 -17.54 10.63 -3.44
N LYS A 208 -18.67 10.66 -2.72
CA LYS A 208 -19.97 11.06 -3.29
C LYS A 208 -19.97 12.48 -3.88
N ALA A 209 -19.27 13.40 -3.25
CA ALA A 209 -19.18 14.78 -3.73
C ALA A 209 -18.35 14.87 -5.00
N ILE A 210 -17.25 14.09 -5.07
CA ILE A 210 -16.39 14.01 -6.25
C ILE A 210 -17.16 13.40 -7.42
N HIS A 211 -17.83 12.24 -7.23
CA HIS A 211 -18.65 11.60 -8.26
C HIS A 211 -19.73 12.54 -8.78
N HIS A 212 -20.43 13.25 -7.90
CA HIS A 212 -21.46 14.21 -8.30
C HIS A 212 -20.90 15.39 -9.09
N CYS A 213 -19.77 15.95 -8.66
CA CYS A 213 -19.14 17.11 -9.27
C CYS A 213 -18.58 16.83 -10.67
N PHE A 214 -17.90 15.68 -10.82
CA PHE A 214 -17.27 15.27 -12.08
C PHE A 214 -18.15 14.39 -12.96
N ARG A 215 -19.30 13.94 -12.45
CA ARG A 215 -20.26 13.04 -13.14
C ARG A 215 -19.62 11.69 -13.53
N VAL A 216 -18.85 11.13 -12.64
CA VAL A 216 -18.16 9.84 -12.79
C VAL A 216 -18.69 8.79 -11.84
#